data_cdd7ddcc9e76ad54b45f10e01775b1f7
#
_entry.id   cdd7ddcc9e76ad54b45f10e01775b1f7
#
_cell.length_a   1.000
_cell.length_b   1.000
_cell.length_c   1.000
_cell.angle_alpha   90.00
_cell.angle_beta   90.00
_cell.angle_gamma   90.00
#
_symmetry.space_group_name_H-M   'P 1'
#
loop_
_entity.id
_entity.type
_entity.pdbx_description
1 polymer ?
#
loop_
_entity_poly.entity_id
_entity_poly.type
_entity_poly.pdbx_seq_one_letter_code
_entity_poly.pdbx_strand_id
1 'polypeptide(L)'
;MQKGIELAQQKQYDAAIAEFTKAIKENPKDPRGYANRATAYRASNRLPDAIADFSKAIEVAPNDEVAYRERGNTQVMQSQFDAALPDFDKAIELKPDDGYAYKFRGFAEIGLNQWDKAVADFTKAIEKEPNDPQNYDRRAWANRNLKNYDAAVADYTVLIEKNPADAEHLVKRGATYTSMQQYEKAIADYQAALKLKPDDYDTVQRLQYVQAMLAAKNAPPPPAATPTPTPKPGLITPLNIGIAIGILIVIAVIARLVTRGKAESTSGRIR
;
A
#
# COMPACT_ATOMS: atom_id res chain seq x y z
N MET A 1 -2.38 -0.86 -40.27
CA MET A 1 -2.83 -1.38 -38.97
C MET A 1 -2.06 -2.62 -38.56
N GLN A 2 -2.12 -3.75 -39.27
CA GLN A 2 -1.51 -5.03 -38.90
C GLN A 2 0.00 -4.93 -38.62
N LYS A 3 0.75 -4.27 -39.52
CA LYS A 3 2.20 -4.06 -39.33
C LYS A 3 2.54 -3.29 -38.04
N GLY A 4 1.70 -2.32 -37.64
CA GLY A 4 1.90 -1.60 -36.39
C GLY A 4 1.73 -2.52 -35.17
N ILE A 5 0.76 -3.44 -35.21
CA ILE A 5 0.54 -4.45 -34.15
C ILE A 5 1.75 -5.38 -34.02
N GLU A 6 2.27 -5.88 -35.14
CA GLU A 6 3.46 -6.74 -35.17
C GLU A 6 4.70 -6.05 -34.57
N LEU A 7 4.91 -4.78 -34.95
CA LEU A 7 6.01 -3.97 -34.41
C LEU A 7 5.86 -3.73 -32.90
N ALA A 8 4.63 -3.48 -32.42
CA ALA A 8 4.35 -3.32 -31.00
C ALA A 8 4.62 -4.61 -30.21
N GLN A 9 4.26 -5.77 -30.76
CA GLN A 9 4.57 -7.08 -30.17
C GLN A 9 6.10 -7.32 -30.09
N GLN A 10 6.86 -6.80 -31.06
CA GLN A 10 8.33 -6.83 -31.06
C GLN A 10 8.94 -5.73 -30.18
N LYS A 11 8.14 -4.98 -29.42
CA LYS A 11 8.54 -3.84 -28.58
C LYS A 11 9.19 -2.66 -29.36
N GLN A 12 8.98 -2.62 -30.68
CA GLN A 12 9.44 -1.53 -31.54
C GLN A 12 8.39 -0.41 -31.55
N TYR A 13 8.20 0.23 -30.41
CA TYR A 13 7.07 1.13 -30.15
C TYR A 13 7.06 2.37 -31.07
N ASP A 14 8.22 3.00 -31.33
CA ASP A 14 8.26 4.18 -32.20
C ASP A 14 7.89 3.83 -33.64
N ALA A 15 8.34 2.70 -34.16
CA ALA A 15 7.95 2.20 -35.46
C ALA A 15 6.46 1.83 -35.52
N ALA A 16 5.93 1.24 -34.47
CA ALA A 16 4.50 0.94 -34.34
C ALA A 16 3.66 2.23 -34.35
N ILE A 17 4.06 3.24 -33.59
CA ILE A 17 3.42 4.57 -33.52
C ILE A 17 3.38 5.22 -34.93
N ALA A 18 4.48 5.12 -35.69
CA ALA A 18 4.52 5.65 -37.07
C ALA A 18 3.51 4.93 -37.99
N GLU A 19 3.41 3.59 -37.90
CA GLU A 19 2.44 2.82 -38.70
C GLU A 19 0.99 3.09 -38.28
N PHE A 20 0.69 3.21 -36.98
CA PHE A 20 -0.64 3.62 -36.51
C PHE A 20 -0.98 5.05 -36.95
N THR A 21 -0.01 5.95 -36.95
CA THR A 21 -0.22 7.33 -37.44
C THR A 21 -0.59 7.37 -38.91
N LYS A 22 0.00 6.51 -39.77
CA LYS A 22 -0.43 6.34 -41.15
C LYS A 22 -1.86 5.81 -41.22
N ALA A 23 -2.18 4.77 -40.47
CA ALA A 23 -3.52 4.19 -40.43
C ALA A 23 -4.60 5.20 -40.00
N ILE A 24 -4.30 6.07 -39.05
CA ILE A 24 -5.19 7.16 -38.60
C ILE A 24 -5.39 8.18 -39.71
N LYS A 25 -4.34 8.54 -40.46
CA LYS A 25 -4.47 9.47 -41.60
C LYS A 25 -5.34 8.90 -42.73
N GLU A 26 -5.23 7.59 -42.97
CA GLU A 26 -6.04 6.89 -43.97
C GLU A 26 -7.50 6.74 -43.54
N ASN A 27 -7.75 6.45 -42.28
CA ASN A 27 -9.10 6.32 -41.72
C ASN A 27 -9.22 6.98 -40.35
N PRO A 28 -9.45 8.29 -40.25
CA PRO A 28 -9.55 9.03 -38.99
C PRO A 28 -10.82 8.72 -38.19
N LYS A 29 -11.77 7.97 -38.77
CA LYS A 29 -12.99 7.52 -38.08
C LYS A 29 -12.89 6.09 -37.52
N ASP A 30 -11.75 5.44 -37.67
CA ASP A 30 -11.51 4.14 -37.07
C ASP A 30 -10.89 4.32 -35.64
N PRO A 31 -11.63 4.04 -34.54
CA PRO A 31 -11.13 4.24 -33.20
C PRO A 31 -9.93 3.34 -32.88
N ARG A 32 -9.80 2.18 -33.56
CA ARG A 32 -8.71 1.22 -33.33
C ARG A 32 -7.33 1.82 -33.64
N GLY A 33 -7.25 2.77 -34.59
CA GLY A 33 -6.01 3.46 -34.90
C GLY A 33 -5.47 4.24 -33.72
N TYR A 34 -6.34 5.01 -33.08
CA TYR A 34 -6.02 5.78 -31.88
C TYR A 34 -5.75 4.87 -30.69
N ALA A 35 -6.60 3.87 -30.43
CA ALA A 35 -6.44 2.96 -29.27
C ALA A 35 -5.12 2.17 -29.35
N ASN A 36 -4.75 1.65 -30.52
CA ASN A 36 -3.49 0.93 -30.70
C ASN A 36 -2.27 1.86 -30.56
N ARG A 37 -2.34 3.09 -31.08
CA ARG A 37 -1.27 4.07 -30.91
C ARG A 37 -1.14 4.50 -29.45
N ALA A 38 -2.25 4.71 -28.76
CA ALA A 38 -2.28 4.97 -27.33
C ALA A 38 -1.60 3.85 -26.52
N THR A 39 -1.90 2.59 -26.86
CA THR A 39 -1.26 1.44 -26.22
C THR A 39 0.26 1.42 -26.46
N ALA A 40 0.71 1.75 -27.66
CA ALA A 40 2.14 1.86 -27.98
C ALA A 40 2.80 3.05 -27.24
N TYR A 41 2.13 4.19 -27.14
CA TYR A 41 2.59 5.31 -26.31
C TYR A 41 2.72 4.92 -24.84
N ARG A 42 1.71 4.25 -24.26
CA ARG A 42 1.76 3.78 -22.88
C ARG A 42 2.91 2.81 -22.66
N ALA A 43 3.10 1.86 -23.57
CA ALA A 43 4.19 0.87 -23.48
C ALA A 43 5.59 1.50 -23.60
N SER A 44 5.71 2.65 -24.28
CA SER A 44 6.93 3.47 -24.33
C SER A 44 7.02 4.56 -23.25
N ASN A 45 6.16 4.48 -22.22
CA ASN A 45 6.06 5.41 -21.08
C ASN A 45 5.70 6.87 -21.49
N ARG A 46 5.07 7.05 -22.64
CA ARG A 46 4.56 8.34 -23.14
C ARG A 46 3.09 8.49 -22.71
N LEU A 47 2.85 8.53 -21.41
CA LEU A 47 1.50 8.45 -20.82
C LEU A 47 0.59 9.62 -21.24
N PRO A 48 1.03 10.89 -21.31
CA PRO A 48 0.18 11.99 -21.79
C PRO A 48 -0.32 11.78 -23.22
N ASP A 49 0.55 11.31 -24.12
CA ASP A 49 0.18 11.03 -25.52
C ASP A 49 -0.84 9.89 -25.60
N ALA A 50 -0.68 8.85 -24.72
CA ALA A 50 -1.61 7.75 -24.65
C ALA A 50 -3.02 8.21 -24.18
N ILE A 51 -3.11 9.06 -23.16
CA ILE A 51 -4.38 9.63 -22.68
C ILE A 51 -5.06 10.44 -23.77
N ALA A 52 -4.30 11.26 -24.53
CA ALA A 52 -4.82 12.05 -25.64
C ALA A 52 -5.42 11.15 -26.73
N ASP A 53 -4.72 10.08 -27.10
CA ASP A 53 -5.18 9.16 -28.13
C ASP A 53 -6.36 8.30 -27.67
N PHE A 54 -6.40 7.80 -26.43
CA PHE A 54 -7.59 7.14 -25.91
C PHE A 54 -8.79 8.10 -25.86
N SER A 55 -8.58 9.39 -25.59
CA SER A 55 -9.64 10.40 -25.66
C SER A 55 -10.17 10.55 -27.09
N LYS A 56 -9.30 10.50 -28.09
CA LYS A 56 -9.72 10.49 -29.51
C LYS A 56 -10.47 9.21 -29.89
N ALA A 57 -10.04 8.05 -29.38
CA ALA A 57 -10.76 6.80 -29.59
C ALA A 57 -12.19 6.89 -29.03
N ILE A 58 -12.36 7.44 -27.81
CA ILE A 58 -13.66 7.66 -27.17
C ILE A 58 -14.53 8.67 -27.96
N GLU A 59 -13.95 9.78 -28.47
CA GLU A 59 -14.68 10.74 -29.31
C GLU A 59 -15.26 10.07 -30.56
N VAL A 60 -14.51 9.12 -31.16
CA VAL A 60 -14.94 8.39 -32.35
C VAL A 60 -15.91 7.26 -32.02
N ALA A 61 -15.73 6.58 -30.89
CA ALA A 61 -16.54 5.46 -30.43
C ALA A 61 -16.95 5.65 -28.94
N PRO A 62 -18.01 6.43 -28.66
CA PRO A 62 -18.40 6.76 -27.28
C PRO A 62 -18.91 5.58 -26.45
N ASN A 63 -19.15 4.42 -27.04
CA ASN A 63 -19.62 3.21 -26.38
C ASN A 63 -18.53 2.11 -26.30
N ASP A 64 -17.28 2.45 -26.52
CA ASP A 64 -16.14 1.54 -26.39
C ASP A 64 -15.69 1.48 -24.91
N GLU A 65 -16.14 0.48 -24.16
CA GLU A 65 -15.80 0.29 -22.76
C GLU A 65 -14.31 0.07 -22.55
N VAL A 66 -13.63 -0.53 -23.54
CA VAL A 66 -12.17 -0.77 -23.46
C VAL A 66 -11.41 0.55 -23.50
N ALA A 67 -11.81 1.48 -24.38
CA ALA A 67 -11.14 2.78 -24.49
C ALA A 67 -11.24 3.59 -23.18
N TYR A 68 -12.39 3.61 -22.54
CA TYR A 68 -12.55 4.23 -21.20
C TYR A 68 -11.67 3.54 -20.17
N ARG A 69 -11.74 2.21 -20.04
CA ARG A 69 -10.93 1.46 -19.08
C ARG A 69 -9.44 1.71 -19.27
N GLU A 70 -8.96 1.69 -20.50
CA GLU A 70 -7.53 1.88 -20.82
C GLU A 70 -7.08 3.34 -20.60
N ARG A 71 -7.95 4.34 -20.82
CA ARG A 71 -7.66 5.72 -20.45
C ARG A 71 -7.54 5.88 -18.94
N GLY A 72 -8.52 5.39 -18.20
CA GLY A 72 -8.51 5.39 -16.75
C GLY A 72 -7.27 4.67 -16.16
N ASN A 73 -6.91 3.50 -16.72
CA ASN A 73 -5.70 2.79 -16.30
C ASN A 73 -4.43 3.61 -16.57
N THR A 74 -4.36 4.32 -17.71
CA THR A 74 -3.23 5.19 -18.03
C THR A 74 -3.16 6.38 -17.07
N GLN A 75 -4.30 6.94 -16.66
CA GLN A 75 -4.39 8.00 -15.65
C GLN A 75 -3.92 7.50 -14.27
N VAL A 76 -4.29 6.27 -13.88
CA VAL A 76 -3.79 5.63 -12.64
C VAL A 76 -2.26 5.50 -12.68
N MET A 77 -1.68 5.11 -13.82
CA MET A 77 -0.22 5.06 -13.99
C MET A 77 0.45 6.43 -13.82
N GLN A 78 -0.26 7.52 -14.07
CA GLN A 78 0.18 8.90 -13.80
C GLN A 78 -0.19 9.39 -12.39
N SER A 79 -0.74 8.54 -11.53
CA SER A 79 -1.27 8.93 -10.22
C SER A 79 -2.41 9.96 -10.29
N GLN A 80 -3.11 10.05 -11.41
CA GLN A 80 -4.27 10.92 -11.62
C GLN A 80 -5.55 10.18 -11.20
N PHE A 81 -5.62 9.75 -9.96
CA PHE A 81 -6.64 8.82 -9.49
C PHE A 81 -8.06 9.38 -9.59
N ASP A 82 -8.29 10.64 -9.18
CA ASP A 82 -9.61 11.27 -9.28
C ASP A 82 -10.09 11.38 -10.73
N ALA A 83 -9.19 11.65 -11.67
CA ALA A 83 -9.53 11.73 -13.09
C ALA A 83 -9.86 10.36 -13.71
N ALA A 84 -9.32 9.28 -13.15
CA ALA A 84 -9.54 7.93 -13.64
C ALA A 84 -10.93 7.36 -13.25
N LEU A 85 -11.49 7.77 -12.11
CA LEU A 85 -12.75 7.19 -11.59
C LEU A 85 -13.91 7.29 -12.58
N PRO A 86 -14.22 8.46 -13.20
CA PRO A 86 -15.32 8.57 -14.17
C PRO A 86 -15.15 7.64 -15.38
N ASP A 87 -13.93 7.37 -15.79
CA ASP A 87 -13.65 6.48 -16.92
C ASP A 87 -13.98 5.01 -16.56
N PHE A 88 -13.59 4.57 -15.37
CA PHE A 88 -13.96 3.24 -14.90
C PHE A 88 -15.46 3.11 -14.64
N ASP A 89 -16.10 4.13 -14.10
CA ASP A 89 -17.55 4.17 -13.93
C ASP A 89 -18.26 3.98 -15.28
N LYS A 90 -17.79 4.66 -16.33
CA LYS A 90 -18.34 4.53 -17.66
C LYS A 90 -18.06 3.16 -18.29
N ALA A 91 -16.86 2.61 -18.10
CA ALA A 91 -16.53 1.26 -18.56
C ALA A 91 -17.43 0.21 -17.89
N ILE A 92 -17.68 0.31 -16.59
CA ILE A 92 -18.57 -0.58 -15.84
C ILE A 92 -20.03 -0.41 -16.25
N GLU A 93 -20.49 0.83 -16.48
CA GLU A 93 -21.84 1.08 -17.01
C GLU A 93 -22.06 0.38 -18.35
N LEU A 94 -21.08 0.47 -19.26
CA LEU A 94 -21.14 -0.14 -20.58
C LEU A 94 -21.00 -1.66 -20.53
N LYS A 95 -20.19 -2.18 -19.61
CA LYS A 95 -19.93 -3.61 -19.45
C LYS A 95 -19.79 -4.00 -17.97
N PRO A 96 -20.89 -4.32 -17.29
CA PRO A 96 -20.89 -4.67 -15.87
C PRO A 96 -20.12 -5.94 -15.50
N ASP A 97 -19.76 -6.74 -16.50
CA ASP A 97 -18.99 -7.98 -16.31
C ASP A 97 -17.48 -7.83 -16.54
N ASP A 98 -17.00 -6.62 -16.79
CA ASP A 98 -15.57 -6.37 -16.96
C ASP A 98 -14.85 -6.34 -15.60
N GLY A 99 -14.30 -7.47 -15.16
CA GLY A 99 -13.51 -7.57 -13.92
C GLY A 99 -12.30 -6.65 -13.88
N TYR A 100 -11.71 -6.33 -15.03
CA TYR A 100 -10.57 -5.40 -15.11
C TYR A 100 -10.97 -3.97 -14.81
N ALA A 101 -12.18 -3.53 -15.19
CA ALA A 101 -12.64 -2.19 -14.87
C ALA A 101 -12.80 -1.99 -13.36
N TYR A 102 -13.38 -2.97 -12.66
CA TYR A 102 -13.43 -2.98 -11.19
C TYR A 102 -12.03 -3.01 -10.57
N LYS A 103 -11.15 -3.89 -11.04
CA LYS A 103 -9.78 -4.00 -10.57
C LYS A 103 -9.04 -2.65 -10.65
N PHE A 104 -9.09 -1.98 -11.80
CA PHE A 104 -8.37 -0.72 -11.99
C PHE A 104 -9.02 0.44 -11.24
N ARG A 105 -10.36 0.45 -11.07
CA ARG A 105 -11.02 1.41 -10.19
C ARG A 105 -10.60 1.22 -8.74
N GLY A 106 -10.53 -0.02 -8.27
CA GLY A 106 -9.99 -0.35 -6.96
C GLY A 106 -8.55 0.14 -6.74
N PHE A 107 -7.69 0.10 -7.78
CA PHE A 107 -6.35 0.72 -7.68
C PHE A 107 -6.41 2.24 -7.55
N ALA A 108 -7.30 2.91 -8.28
CA ALA A 108 -7.49 4.36 -8.14
C ALA A 108 -7.99 4.71 -6.73
N GLU A 109 -8.94 3.95 -6.20
CA GLU A 109 -9.49 4.12 -4.84
C GLU A 109 -8.44 3.90 -3.75
N ILE A 110 -7.55 2.91 -3.94
CA ILE A 110 -6.36 2.74 -3.09
C ILE A 110 -5.49 4.01 -3.10
N GLY A 111 -5.22 4.55 -4.28
CA GLY A 111 -4.43 5.78 -4.42
C GLY A 111 -5.06 6.98 -3.72
N LEU A 112 -6.38 6.99 -3.59
CA LEU A 112 -7.16 8.01 -2.86
C LEU A 112 -7.42 7.67 -1.39
N ASN A 113 -6.87 6.57 -0.88
CA ASN A 113 -7.13 6.02 0.46
C ASN A 113 -8.62 5.70 0.73
N GLN A 114 -9.39 5.44 -0.31
CA GLN A 114 -10.81 5.05 -0.23
C GLN A 114 -10.92 3.54 -0.05
N TRP A 115 -10.44 3.04 1.09
CA TRP A 115 -10.22 1.61 1.34
C TRP A 115 -11.48 0.77 1.25
N ASP A 116 -12.61 1.27 1.76
CA ASP A 116 -13.90 0.55 1.73
C ASP A 116 -14.38 0.31 0.29
N LYS A 117 -14.25 1.33 -0.57
CA LYS A 117 -14.59 1.21 -1.99
C LYS A 117 -13.66 0.23 -2.70
N ALA A 118 -12.35 0.35 -2.45
CA ALA A 118 -11.37 -0.57 -3.01
C ALA A 118 -11.67 -2.04 -2.63
N VAL A 119 -12.07 -2.33 -1.38
CA VAL A 119 -12.49 -3.67 -0.97
C VAL A 119 -13.71 -4.13 -1.76
N ALA A 120 -14.71 -3.27 -1.97
CA ALA A 120 -15.90 -3.60 -2.75
C ALA A 120 -15.53 -3.91 -4.21
N ASP A 121 -14.68 -3.09 -4.83
CA ASP A 121 -14.26 -3.25 -6.21
C ASP A 121 -13.38 -4.48 -6.42
N PHE A 122 -12.40 -4.74 -5.57
CA PHE A 122 -11.64 -5.99 -5.67
C PHE A 122 -12.51 -7.22 -5.39
N THR A 123 -13.57 -7.11 -4.58
CA THR A 123 -14.53 -8.20 -4.42
C THR A 123 -15.26 -8.48 -5.73
N LYS A 124 -15.71 -7.44 -6.45
CA LYS A 124 -16.29 -7.58 -7.77
C LYS A 124 -15.28 -8.13 -8.80
N ALA A 125 -14.05 -7.65 -8.76
CA ALA A 125 -12.99 -8.17 -9.63
C ALA A 125 -12.73 -9.67 -9.38
N ILE A 126 -12.72 -10.13 -8.12
CA ILE A 126 -12.58 -11.56 -7.77
C ILE A 126 -13.79 -12.40 -8.24
N GLU A 127 -15.01 -11.88 -8.12
CA GLU A 127 -16.21 -12.55 -8.63
C GLU A 127 -16.12 -12.82 -10.15
N LYS A 128 -15.51 -11.91 -10.91
CA LYS A 128 -15.35 -12.02 -12.37
C LYS A 128 -14.06 -12.75 -12.77
N GLU A 129 -12.99 -12.53 -12.05
CA GLU A 129 -11.64 -13.05 -12.33
C GLU A 129 -11.07 -13.77 -11.08
N PRO A 130 -11.62 -14.94 -10.69
CA PRO A 130 -11.26 -15.62 -9.42
C PRO A 130 -9.85 -16.19 -9.41
N ASN A 131 -9.17 -16.23 -10.54
CA ASN A 131 -7.83 -16.76 -10.66
C ASN A 131 -6.74 -15.67 -10.66
N ASP A 132 -7.11 -14.40 -10.69
CA ASP A 132 -6.12 -13.31 -10.61
C ASP A 132 -5.66 -13.08 -9.16
N PRO A 133 -4.42 -13.47 -8.80
CA PRO A 133 -3.91 -13.33 -7.44
C PRO A 133 -3.79 -11.87 -6.99
N GLN A 134 -3.65 -10.94 -7.94
CA GLN A 134 -3.48 -9.54 -7.64
C GLN A 134 -4.73 -8.94 -6.98
N ASN A 135 -5.93 -9.42 -7.35
CA ASN A 135 -7.18 -8.96 -6.75
C ASN A 135 -7.25 -9.31 -5.25
N TYR A 136 -6.86 -10.54 -4.87
CA TYR A 136 -6.80 -10.96 -3.47
C TYR A 136 -5.74 -10.17 -2.69
N ASP A 137 -4.53 -10.00 -3.25
CA ASP A 137 -3.46 -9.27 -2.57
C ASP A 137 -3.85 -7.82 -2.28
N ARG A 138 -4.48 -7.15 -3.24
CA ARG A 138 -4.94 -5.77 -3.08
C ARG A 138 -6.13 -5.64 -2.15
N ARG A 139 -7.07 -6.57 -2.19
CA ARG A 139 -8.18 -6.60 -1.23
C ARG A 139 -7.69 -6.84 0.20
N ALA A 140 -6.77 -7.78 0.39
CA ALA A 140 -6.14 -8.02 1.67
C ALA A 140 -5.43 -6.76 2.20
N TRP A 141 -4.71 -6.06 1.33
CA TRP A 141 -4.03 -4.83 1.72
C TRP A 141 -5.01 -3.72 2.11
N ALA A 142 -6.08 -3.53 1.34
CA ALA A 142 -7.15 -2.57 1.69
C ALA A 142 -7.83 -2.95 3.02
N ASN A 143 -8.16 -4.23 3.23
CA ASN A 143 -8.72 -4.73 4.49
C ASN A 143 -7.79 -4.50 5.68
N ARG A 144 -6.47 -4.65 5.52
CA ARG A 144 -5.51 -4.33 6.59
C ARG A 144 -5.54 -2.85 6.98
N ASN A 145 -5.67 -1.95 6.00
CA ASN A 145 -5.77 -0.51 6.27
C ASN A 145 -7.07 -0.16 7.02
N LEU A 146 -8.16 -0.88 6.75
CA LEU A 146 -9.42 -0.81 7.50
C LEU A 146 -9.38 -1.52 8.85
N LYS A 147 -8.29 -2.21 9.18
CA LYS A 147 -8.16 -3.11 10.34
C LYS A 147 -9.10 -4.32 10.31
N ASN A 148 -9.62 -4.67 9.15
CA ASN A 148 -10.39 -5.88 8.89
C ASN A 148 -9.43 -7.06 8.72
N TYR A 149 -8.68 -7.37 9.77
CA TYR A 149 -7.56 -8.30 9.71
C TYR A 149 -7.97 -9.73 9.35
N ASP A 150 -9.11 -10.21 9.84
CA ASP A 150 -9.60 -11.56 9.52
C ASP A 150 -9.86 -11.73 8.02
N ALA A 151 -10.45 -10.73 7.35
CA ALA A 151 -10.65 -10.73 5.92
C ALA A 151 -9.31 -10.71 5.16
N ALA A 152 -8.34 -9.94 5.62
CA ALA A 152 -7.01 -9.92 5.02
C ALA A 152 -6.29 -11.27 5.17
N VAL A 153 -6.38 -11.92 6.34
CA VAL A 153 -5.83 -13.26 6.58
C VAL A 153 -6.46 -14.29 5.65
N ALA A 154 -7.78 -14.21 5.42
CA ALA A 154 -8.47 -15.11 4.49
C ALA A 154 -7.92 -14.99 3.07
N ASP A 155 -7.77 -13.75 2.56
CA ASP A 155 -7.22 -13.51 1.23
C ASP A 155 -5.77 -14.00 1.08
N TYR A 156 -4.89 -13.69 2.06
CA TYR A 156 -3.53 -14.21 2.03
C TYR A 156 -3.48 -15.74 2.13
N THR A 157 -4.41 -16.36 2.84
CA THR A 157 -4.50 -17.82 2.90
C THR A 157 -4.82 -18.41 1.53
N VAL A 158 -5.77 -17.83 0.78
CA VAL A 158 -6.05 -18.24 -0.61
C VAL A 158 -4.80 -18.11 -1.48
N LEU A 159 -4.03 -17.03 -1.33
CA LEU A 159 -2.80 -16.81 -2.12
C LEU A 159 -1.71 -17.83 -1.79
N ILE A 160 -1.53 -18.16 -0.51
CA ILE A 160 -0.57 -19.18 -0.06
C ILE A 160 -0.98 -20.57 -0.56
N GLU A 161 -2.28 -20.92 -0.53
CA GLU A 161 -2.79 -22.19 -1.06
C GLU A 161 -2.57 -22.32 -2.58
N LYS A 162 -2.77 -21.21 -3.33
CA LYS A 162 -2.53 -21.17 -4.78
C LYS A 162 -1.04 -21.24 -5.13
N ASN A 163 -0.17 -20.64 -4.33
CA ASN A 163 1.28 -20.66 -4.53
C ASN A 163 2.05 -20.84 -3.21
N PRO A 164 2.20 -22.09 -2.71
CA PRO A 164 2.89 -22.35 -1.44
C PRO A 164 4.38 -22.01 -1.43
N ALA A 165 4.98 -21.81 -2.61
CA ALA A 165 6.39 -21.44 -2.74
C ALA A 165 6.63 -19.91 -2.66
N ASP A 166 5.58 -19.11 -2.56
CA ASP A 166 5.70 -17.66 -2.44
C ASP A 166 5.83 -17.25 -0.97
N ALA A 167 7.06 -16.94 -0.57
CA ALA A 167 7.36 -16.47 0.78
C ALA A 167 6.69 -15.13 1.11
N GLU A 168 6.41 -14.28 0.12
CA GLU A 168 5.90 -12.93 0.33
C GLU A 168 4.51 -12.94 1.00
N HIS A 169 3.61 -13.82 0.56
CA HIS A 169 2.28 -13.92 1.14
C HIS A 169 2.28 -14.47 2.57
N LEU A 170 3.22 -15.38 2.89
CA LEU A 170 3.45 -15.80 4.28
C LEU A 170 3.90 -14.62 5.16
N VAL A 171 4.84 -13.80 4.67
CA VAL A 171 5.29 -12.59 5.38
C VAL A 171 4.14 -11.60 5.60
N LYS A 172 3.32 -11.36 4.57
CA LYS A 172 2.16 -10.45 4.66
C LYS A 172 1.11 -10.97 5.66
N ARG A 173 0.83 -12.30 5.68
CA ARG A 173 -0.10 -12.90 6.64
C ARG A 173 0.47 -12.86 8.05
N GLY A 174 1.74 -13.18 8.24
CA GLY A 174 2.45 -13.05 9.51
C GLY A 174 2.42 -11.63 10.07
N ALA A 175 2.62 -10.61 9.20
CA ALA A 175 2.49 -9.21 9.60
C ALA A 175 1.05 -8.84 9.99
N THR A 176 0.06 -9.46 9.37
CA THR A 176 -1.35 -9.29 9.74
C THR A 176 -1.63 -9.92 11.11
N TYR A 177 -1.16 -11.15 11.36
CA TYR A 177 -1.24 -11.79 12.67
C TYR A 177 -0.53 -11.00 13.77
N THR A 178 0.61 -10.36 13.44
CA THR A 178 1.31 -9.46 14.37
C THR A 178 0.40 -8.29 14.78
N SER A 179 -0.31 -7.67 13.83
CA SER A 179 -1.26 -6.59 14.10
C SER A 179 -2.45 -7.04 14.95
N MET A 180 -2.84 -8.32 14.86
CA MET A 180 -3.86 -8.97 15.68
C MET A 180 -3.34 -9.43 17.03
N GLN A 181 -2.05 -9.25 17.34
CA GLN A 181 -1.36 -9.79 18.53
C GLN A 181 -1.43 -11.32 18.64
N GLN A 182 -1.63 -12.01 17.52
CA GLN A 182 -1.59 -13.47 17.40
C GLN A 182 -0.15 -13.92 17.09
N TYR A 183 0.74 -13.69 18.06
CA TYR A 183 2.19 -13.79 17.86
C TYR A 183 2.66 -15.20 17.47
N GLU A 184 2.04 -16.25 18.02
CA GLU A 184 2.39 -17.64 17.69
C GLU A 184 2.14 -17.95 16.21
N LYS A 185 1.02 -17.47 15.63
CA LYS A 185 0.72 -17.65 14.23
C LYS A 185 1.66 -16.83 13.34
N ALA A 186 1.99 -15.61 13.77
CA ALA A 186 2.95 -14.76 13.06
C ALA A 186 4.34 -15.41 13.00
N ILE A 187 4.81 -15.99 14.12
CA ILE A 187 6.08 -16.72 14.20
C ILE A 187 6.07 -17.90 13.22
N ALA A 188 4.99 -18.69 13.20
CA ALA A 188 4.87 -19.83 12.29
C ALA A 188 4.98 -19.41 10.83
N ASP A 189 4.30 -18.34 10.43
CA ASP A 189 4.33 -17.81 9.06
C ASP A 189 5.72 -17.27 8.69
N TYR A 190 6.38 -16.50 9.56
CA TYR A 190 7.73 -16.00 9.30
C TYR A 190 8.76 -17.13 9.21
N GLN A 191 8.65 -18.16 10.07
CA GLN A 191 9.51 -19.34 9.99
C GLN A 191 9.29 -20.10 8.68
N ALA A 192 8.04 -20.24 8.23
CA ALA A 192 7.72 -20.86 6.95
C ALA A 192 8.30 -20.04 5.78
N ALA A 193 8.18 -18.71 5.81
CA ALA A 193 8.78 -17.82 4.81
C ALA A 193 10.30 -17.95 4.76
N LEU A 194 10.98 -18.03 5.90
CA LEU A 194 12.44 -18.18 5.98
C LEU A 194 12.93 -19.57 5.54
N LYS A 195 12.09 -20.61 5.59
CA LYS A 195 12.43 -21.91 4.96
C LYS A 195 12.49 -21.79 3.43
N LEU A 196 11.69 -20.90 2.83
CA LEU A 196 11.67 -20.64 1.40
C LEU A 196 12.75 -19.62 0.98
N LYS A 197 13.01 -18.61 1.83
CA LYS A 197 14.01 -17.56 1.61
C LYS A 197 14.84 -17.34 2.88
N PRO A 198 15.88 -18.15 3.12
CA PRO A 198 16.67 -18.12 4.37
C PRO A 198 17.39 -16.76 4.61
N ASP A 199 17.76 -16.08 3.53
CA ASP A 199 18.56 -14.85 3.58
C ASP A 199 17.69 -13.57 3.61
N ASP A 200 16.37 -13.69 3.82
CA ASP A 200 15.49 -12.53 3.93
C ASP A 200 15.66 -11.85 5.30
N TYR A 201 16.56 -10.88 5.35
CA TYR A 201 16.90 -10.14 6.56
C TYR A 201 15.68 -9.44 7.19
N ASP A 202 14.80 -8.87 6.39
CA ASP A 202 13.61 -8.19 6.90
C ASP A 202 12.68 -9.17 7.62
N THR A 203 12.49 -10.36 7.08
CA THR A 203 11.69 -11.41 7.73
C THR A 203 12.36 -11.91 9.02
N VAL A 204 13.69 -12.03 9.06
CA VAL A 204 14.43 -12.36 10.30
C VAL A 204 14.17 -11.31 11.38
N GLN A 205 14.24 -10.03 11.05
CA GLN A 205 13.98 -8.95 12.00
C GLN A 205 12.53 -8.98 12.51
N ARG A 206 11.56 -9.22 11.62
CA ARG A 206 10.14 -9.37 12.00
C ARG A 206 9.93 -10.55 12.95
N LEU A 207 10.57 -11.68 12.67
CA LEU A 207 10.51 -12.87 13.52
C LEU A 207 11.04 -12.58 14.92
N GLN A 208 12.23 -11.98 15.02
CA GLN A 208 12.84 -11.61 16.31
C GLN A 208 11.95 -10.64 17.10
N TYR A 209 11.40 -9.64 16.42
CA TYR A 209 10.48 -8.69 17.05
C TYR A 209 9.26 -9.39 17.66
N VAL A 210 8.61 -10.27 16.89
CA VAL A 210 7.39 -10.95 17.34
C VAL A 210 7.69 -11.95 18.45
N GLN A 211 8.84 -12.63 18.43
CA GLN A 211 9.29 -13.49 19.51
C GLN A 211 9.51 -12.70 20.82
N ALA A 212 10.10 -11.50 20.72
CA ALA A 212 10.27 -10.62 21.88
C ALA A 212 8.90 -10.14 22.43
N MET A 213 7.94 -9.81 21.55
CA MET A 213 6.59 -9.42 21.95
C MET A 213 5.85 -10.57 22.64
N LEU A 214 5.99 -11.80 22.15
CA LEU A 214 5.41 -12.98 22.77
C LEU A 214 6.02 -13.25 24.15
N ALA A 215 7.35 -13.15 24.26
CA ALA A 215 8.05 -13.30 25.52
C ALA A 215 7.61 -12.25 26.56
N ALA A 216 7.47 -11.00 26.12
CA ALA A 216 6.98 -9.91 26.98
C ALA A 216 5.53 -10.13 27.43
N LYS A 217 4.66 -10.62 26.52
CA LYS A 217 3.26 -10.97 26.86
C LYS A 217 3.15 -12.06 27.89
N ASN A 218 4.06 -13.03 27.86
CA ASN A 218 4.07 -14.20 28.76
C ASN A 218 4.96 -13.98 29.99
N ALA A 219 5.65 -12.83 30.09
CA ALA A 219 6.48 -12.52 31.25
C ALA A 219 5.60 -12.41 32.53
N PRO A 220 6.04 -12.97 33.65
CA PRO A 220 5.33 -12.77 34.92
C PRO A 220 5.30 -11.28 35.27
N PRO A 221 4.23 -10.80 35.90
CA PRO A 221 4.18 -9.42 36.36
C PRO A 221 5.40 -9.11 37.22
N PRO A 222 5.98 -7.91 37.08
CA PRO A 222 7.11 -7.52 37.90
C PRO A 222 6.76 -7.75 39.38
N PRO A 223 7.68 -8.28 40.21
CA PRO A 223 7.42 -8.47 41.61
C PRO A 223 6.91 -7.14 42.17
N ALA A 224 5.81 -7.23 42.95
CA ALA A 224 5.26 -6.05 43.61
C ALA A 224 6.40 -5.29 44.27
N ALA A 225 6.54 -4.01 43.93
CA ALA A 225 7.61 -3.19 44.51
C ALA A 225 7.56 -3.38 46.00
N THR A 226 8.62 -3.98 46.60
CA THR A 226 8.76 -4.05 48.03
C THR A 226 8.53 -2.64 48.56
N PRO A 227 7.56 -2.44 49.45
CA PRO A 227 7.33 -1.09 49.96
C PRO A 227 8.67 -0.56 50.44
N THR A 228 9.16 0.51 49.85
CA THR A 228 10.34 1.19 50.36
C THR A 228 10.12 1.38 51.85
N PRO A 229 11.02 0.91 52.69
CA PRO A 229 10.85 1.08 54.14
C PRO A 229 10.64 2.58 54.36
N THR A 230 9.46 2.91 54.92
CA THR A 230 9.19 4.30 55.32
C THR A 230 10.38 4.71 56.19
N PRO A 231 11.09 5.78 55.87
CA PRO A 231 12.18 6.23 56.71
C PRO A 231 11.61 6.44 58.10
N LYS A 232 12.11 5.68 59.12
CA LYS A 232 11.78 5.95 60.48
C LYS A 232 11.97 7.43 60.75
N PRO A 233 11.08 8.11 61.46
CA PRO A 233 11.27 9.50 61.81
C PRO A 233 12.51 9.57 62.70
N GLY A 234 13.68 9.64 62.09
CA GLY A 234 14.99 9.75 62.74
C GLY A 234 15.51 11.13 62.54
N LEU A 235 15.78 11.80 63.63
CA LEU A 235 16.37 13.12 63.80
C LEU A 235 16.78 13.83 62.51
N ILE A 236 16.04 14.88 62.19
CA ILE A 236 16.39 15.85 61.15
C ILE A 236 17.72 16.52 61.60
N THR A 237 18.84 16.00 61.17
CA THR A 237 20.12 16.64 61.40
C THR A 237 20.30 17.81 60.40
N PRO A 238 20.97 18.91 60.77
CA PRO A 238 21.21 20.03 59.87
C PRO A 238 21.86 19.62 58.54
N LEU A 239 22.60 18.52 58.55
CA LEU A 239 23.24 17.95 57.35
C LEU A 239 22.22 17.40 56.33
N ASN A 240 21.15 16.74 56.80
CA ASN A 240 20.13 16.19 55.92
C ASN A 240 19.24 17.25 55.29
N ILE A 241 19.07 18.42 55.94
CA ILE A 241 18.37 19.57 55.38
C ILE A 241 19.21 20.20 54.26
N GLY A 242 20.50 20.29 54.41
CA GLY A 242 21.42 20.83 53.40
C GLY A 242 21.40 19.97 52.10
N ILE A 243 21.38 18.64 52.25
CA ILE A 243 21.34 17.72 51.09
C ILE A 243 19.98 17.83 50.37
N ALA A 244 18.86 17.90 51.08
CA ALA A 244 17.55 18.05 50.49
C ALA A 244 17.37 19.38 49.74
N ILE A 245 17.91 20.47 50.28
CA ILE A 245 17.92 21.80 49.64
C ILE A 245 18.81 21.77 48.37
N GLY A 246 20.00 21.14 48.45
CA GLY A 246 20.89 20.98 47.31
C GLY A 246 20.25 20.23 46.14
N ILE A 247 19.54 19.14 46.42
CA ILE A 247 18.80 18.34 45.39
C ILE A 247 17.69 19.18 44.75
N LEU A 248 16.91 19.95 45.54
CA LEU A 248 15.87 20.82 45.03
C LEU A 248 16.41 21.93 44.11
N ILE A 249 17.58 22.51 44.47
CA ILE A 249 18.24 23.50 43.63
C ILE A 249 18.69 22.90 42.29
N VAL A 250 19.27 21.69 42.31
CA VAL A 250 19.68 21.00 41.08
C VAL A 250 18.50 20.69 40.19
N ILE A 251 17.37 20.21 40.74
CA ILE A 251 16.15 19.95 39.99
C ILE A 251 15.61 21.25 39.38
N ALA A 252 15.60 22.35 40.13
CA ALA A 252 15.14 23.64 39.63
C ALA A 252 16.01 24.19 38.51
N VAL A 253 17.34 23.99 38.59
CA VAL A 253 18.27 24.39 37.52
C VAL A 253 18.08 23.57 36.26
N ILE A 254 17.93 22.26 36.41
CA ILE A 254 17.65 21.35 35.27
C ILE A 254 16.30 21.71 34.59
N ALA A 255 15.24 21.95 35.39
CA ALA A 255 13.95 22.37 34.86
C ALA A 255 14.01 23.69 34.07
N ARG A 256 14.85 24.65 34.57
CA ARG A 256 15.03 25.95 33.94
C ARG A 256 15.86 25.86 32.65
N LEU A 257 16.81 24.93 32.56
CA LEU A 257 17.59 24.68 31.34
C LEU A 257 16.73 24.00 30.27
N VAL A 258 15.87 23.05 30.65
CA VAL A 258 14.95 22.38 29.73
C VAL A 258 13.91 23.35 29.18
N THR A 259 13.36 24.26 30.00
CA THR A 259 12.39 25.29 29.54
C THR A 259 13.05 26.33 28.65
N ARG A 260 14.33 26.69 28.90
CA ARG A 260 15.08 27.64 28.06
C ARG A 260 15.39 27.05 26.67
N GLY A 261 15.78 25.78 26.61
CA GLY A 261 16.04 25.07 25.33
C GLY A 261 14.79 24.93 24.46
N LYS A 262 13.58 24.87 25.07
CA LYS A 262 12.32 24.88 24.31
C LYS A 262 11.94 26.27 23.78
N ALA A 263 12.32 27.34 24.43
CA ALA A 263 12.01 28.71 23.99
C ALA A 263 12.89 29.14 22.80
N GLU A 264 14.14 28.64 22.71
CA GLU A 264 15.02 28.96 21.59
C GLU A 264 14.70 28.17 20.31
N SER A 265 14.06 26.97 20.43
CA SER A 265 13.66 26.19 19.25
C SER A 265 12.37 26.70 18.56
N THR A 266 11.59 27.57 19.21
CA THR A 266 10.36 28.16 18.66
C THR A 266 10.57 29.51 17.98
N SER A 267 11.70 30.17 18.20
CA SER A 267 11.99 31.50 17.62
C SER A 267 12.73 31.45 16.26
N GLY A 268 13.11 30.27 15.80
CA GLY A 268 13.87 30.07 14.56
C GLY A 268 13.05 29.77 13.29
N ARG A 269 11.72 29.93 13.31
CA ARG A 269 10.86 29.56 12.17
C ARG A 269 9.92 30.67 11.72
N ILE A 270 10.46 31.89 11.54
CA ILE A 270 9.81 32.94 10.74
C ILE A 270 10.93 33.75 10.08
N ARG A 271 11.28 33.34 8.84
CA ARG A 271 11.74 34.23 7.76
C ARG A 271 11.70 33.44 6.43
#